data_87674a0f044dfaf66ba7d19016c11bb9
#
_entry.id   87674a0f044dfaf66ba7d19016c11bb9
#
_cell.length_a   1.000
_cell.length_b   1.000
_cell.length_c   1.000
_cell.angle_alpha   90.00
_cell.angle_beta   90.00
_cell.angle_gamma   90.00
#
_symmetry.space_group_name_H-M   'P 1'
#
loop_
_entity.id
_entity.type
_entity.pdbx_description
1 polymer ?
#
loop_
_entity_poly.entity_id
_entity_poly.type
_entity_poly.pdbx_seq_one_letter_code
_entity_poly.pdbx_strand_id
1 'polypeptide(L)'
;MAFTKELRTELVNLLGEDWVKDDPVTLYTYRCDGLTLYTAPPMGVVFPGNRNELVEVVKKLHSRKIPFVPRGAGTGLSGGAVPREQSVIIEMARFKEIHDIDWLNRTITVGPGVINLRISEKVQPDGYHYVPDPSSQKACTIGGNVAANS
;
A
#
# COMPACT_ATOMS: atom_id res chain seq x y z
N MET A 1 20.19 -10.21 4.96
CA MET A 1 19.23 -10.89 5.86
C MET A 1 18.22 -11.58 4.97
N ALA A 2 17.67 -12.72 5.37
CA ALA A 2 16.72 -13.44 4.53
C ALA A 2 15.30 -13.29 5.09
N PHE A 3 14.28 -13.45 4.24
CA PHE A 3 12.91 -13.68 4.66
C PHE A 3 12.84 -15.10 5.23
N THR A 4 13.18 -15.23 6.51
CA THR A 4 13.35 -16.53 7.17
C THR A 4 12.02 -17.27 7.30
N LYS A 5 12.08 -18.61 7.37
CA LYS A 5 10.88 -19.42 7.64
C LYS A 5 10.17 -19.00 8.93
N GLU A 6 10.94 -18.62 9.95
CA GLU A 6 10.41 -18.14 11.23
C GLU A 6 9.61 -16.85 11.06
N LEU A 7 10.18 -15.81 10.40
CA LEU A 7 9.49 -14.56 10.14
C LEU A 7 8.23 -14.80 9.29
N ARG A 8 8.33 -15.63 8.24
CA ARG A 8 7.18 -15.99 7.41
C ARG A 8 6.07 -16.61 8.25
N THR A 9 6.40 -17.57 9.10
CA THR A 9 5.42 -18.24 9.98
C THR A 9 4.73 -17.22 10.91
N GLU A 10 5.49 -16.32 11.51
CA GLU A 10 4.93 -15.27 12.38
C GLU A 10 3.99 -14.32 11.62
N LEU A 11 4.36 -13.93 10.40
CA LEU A 11 3.53 -13.06 9.56
C LEU A 11 2.27 -13.78 9.07
N VAL A 12 2.38 -15.06 8.73
CA VAL A 12 1.22 -15.90 8.36
C VAL A 12 0.27 -16.07 9.55
N ASN A 13 0.79 -16.31 10.74
CA ASN A 13 -0.05 -16.41 11.94
C ASN A 13 -0.77 -15.09 12.28
N LEU A 14 -0.17 -13.96 11.93
CA LEU A 14 -0.75 -12.62 12.15
C LEU A 14 -1.78 -12.25 11.08
N LEU A 15 -1.47 -12.49 9.81
CA LEU A 15 -2.22 -11.97 8.67
C LEU A 15 -3.07 -13.02 7.94
N GLY A 16 -2.70 -14.30 8.04
CA GLY A 16 -3.20 -15.39 7.21
C GLY A 16 -2.30 -15.68 6.00
N GLU A 17 -2.34 -16.92 5.52
CA GLU A 17 -1.49 -17.42 4.42
C GLU A 17 -1.68 -16.61 3.13
N ASP A 18 -2.92 -16.23 2.81
CA ASP A 18 -3.24 -15.48 1.59
C ASP A 18 -2.63 -14.08 1.56
N TRP A 19 -2.24 -13.54 2.71
CA TRP A 19 -1.77 -12.17 2.86
C TRP A 19 -0.26 -12.04 3.08
N VAL A 20 0.48 -13.13 2.91
CA VAL A 20 1.95 -13.16 2.96
C VAL A 20 2.45 -13.84 1.70
N LYS A 21 3.12 -13.10 0.82
CA LYS A 21 3.61 -13.58 -0.46
C LYS A 21 5.13 -13.53 -0.50
N ASP A 22 5.73 -14.67 -0.84
CA ASP A 22 7.18 -14.84 -1.00
C ASP A 22 7.52 -15.70 -2.24
N ASP A 23 6.50 -16.00 -3.05
CA ASP A 23 6.71 -16.72 -4.30
C ASP A 23 7.33 -15.81 -5.40
N PRO A 24 8.22 -16.37 -6.24
CA PRO A 24 8.95 -15.58 -7.23
C PRO A 24 8.06 -14.83 -8.23
N VAL A 25 6.89 -15.38 -8.58
CA VAL A 25 5.98 -14.76 -9.57
C VAL A 25 5.37 -13.49 -8.97
N THR A 26 4.86 -13.57 -7.75
CA THR A 26 4.33 -12.39 -7.05
C THR A 26 5.43 -11.36 -6.84
N LEU A 27 6.60 -11.74 -6.31
CA LEU A 27 7.70 -10.80 -6.06
C LEU A 27 8.15 -10.07 -7.34
N TYR A 28 8.13 -10.75 -8.49
CA TYR A 28 8.45 -10.15 -9.77
C TYR A 28 7.51 -8.99 -10.13
N THR A 29 6.22 -9.06 -9.80
CA THR A 29 5.25 -7.99 -10.08
C THR A 29 5.45 -6.76 -9.20
N TYR A 30 6.09 -6.93 -8.05
CA TYR A 30 6.34 -5.84 -7.09
C TYR A 30 7.74 -5.23 -7.20
N ARG A 31 8.56 -5.64 -8.15
CA ARG A 31 9.96 -5.21 -8.27
C ARG A 31 10.16 -3.76 -8.72
N CYS A 32 9.14 -3.11 -9.29
CA CYS A 32 9.23 -1.75 -9.84
C CYS A 32 7.98 -0.92 -9.53
N ASP A 33 8.03 0.35 -9.83
CA ASP A 33 6.88 1.26 -9.87
C ASP A 33 6.36 1.46 -11.31
N GLY A 34 5.55 2.50 -11.53
CA GLY A 34 4.96 2.82 -12.84
C GLY A 34 5.98 3.25 -13.90
N LEU A 35 7.17 3.70 -13.50
CA LEU A 35 8.23 4.07 -14.43
C LEU A 35 8.99 2.86 -15.00
N THR A 36 9.04 1.75 -14.27
CA THR A 36 9.72 0.50 -14.64
C THR A 36 11.24 0.60 -14.89
N LEU A 37 11.83 1.78 -14.74
CA LEU A 37 13.25 2.02 -15.02
C LEU A 37 14.16 1.41 -13.94
N TYR A 38 13.74 1.50 -12.69
CA TYR A 38 14.46 0.94 -11.55
C TYR A 38 13.74 -0.29 -11.05
N THR A 39 14.48 -1.37 -10.86
CA THR A 39 13.91 -2.63 -10.40
C THR A 39 14.77 -3.24 -9.29
N ALA A 40 14.13 -3.71 -8.25
CA ALA A 40 14.75 -4.55 -7.22
C ALA A 40 13.71 -5.54 -6.68
N PRO A 41 13.99 -6.84 -6.61
CA PRO A 41 13.05 -7.80 -6.05
C PRO A 41 12.94 -7.59 -4.53
N PRO A 42 11.72 -7.50 -3.98
CA PRO A 42 11.53 -7.54 -2.54
C PRO A 42 11.77 -8.97 -2.02
N MET A 43 11.98 -9.13 -0.70
CA MET A 43 12.04 -10.45 -0.08
C MET A 43 10.66 -11.07 0.17
N GLY A 44 9.64 -10.24 0.29
CA GLY A 44 8.27 -10.64 0.55
C GLY A 44 7.33 -9.45 0.40
N VAL A 45 6.05 -9.75 0.23
CA VAL A 45 4.96 -8.76 0.20
C VAL A 45 3.93 -9.18 1.24
N VAL A 46 3.53 -8.25 2.10
CA VAL A 46 2.54 -8.49 3.15
C VAL A 46 1.39 -7.52 3.03
N PHE A 47 0.17 -7.98 3.33
CA PHE A 47 -1.07 -7.25 3.15
C PHE A 47 -1.82 -7.13 4.48
N PRO A 48 -1.44 -6.22 5.39
CA PRO A 48 -2.20 -6.01 6.61
C PRO A 48 -3.60 -5.49 6.29
N GLY A 49 -4.61 -6.02 6.98
CA GLY A 49 -6.02 -5.68 6.74
C GLY A 49 -6.56 -4.60 7.68
N ASN A 50 -5.83 -4.28 8.74
CA ASN A 50 -6.23 -3.27 9.72
C ASN A 50 -5.00 -2.65 10.40
N ARG A 51 -5.25 -1.58 11.18
CA ARG A 51 -4.20 -0.82 11.86
C ARG A 51 -3.37 -1.69 12.83
N ASN A 52 -4.01 -2.60 13.55
CA ASN A 52 -3.30 -3.43 14.54
C ASN A 52 -2.34 -4.39 13.84
N GLU A 53 -2.79 -5.05 12.80
CA GLU A 53 -1.94 -5.90 11.96
C GLU A 53 -0.76 -5.12 11.36
N LEU A 54 -1.01 -3.91 10.83
CA LEU A 54 0.04 -3.05 10.28
C LEU A 54 1.09 -2.70 11.34
N VAL A 55 0.67 -2.31 12.53
CA VAL A 55 1.58 -1.98 13.64
C VAL A 55 2.44 -3.19 14.02
N GLU A 56 1.84 -4.37 14.14
CA GLU A 56 2.58 -5.59 14.49
C GLU A 56 3.55 -6.03 13.37
N VAL A 57 3.17 -5.89 12.09
CA VAL A 57 4.08 -6.11 10.96
C VAL A 57 5.30 -5.18 11.07
N VAL A 58 5.06 -3.88 11.26
CA VAL A 58 6.15 -2.89 11.37
C VAL A 58 7.06 -3.20 12.56
N LYS A 59 6.52 -3.54 13.72
CA LYS A 59 7.32 -3.94 14.91
C LYS A 59 8.20 -5.16 14.61
N LYS A 60 7.64 -6.20 13.97
CA LYS A 60 8.37 -7.44 13.65
C LYS A 60 9.51 -7.18 12.65
N LEU A 61 9.30 -6.35 11.65
CA LEU A 61 10.32 -5.97 10.68
C LEU A 61 11.39 -5.07 11.32
N HIS A 62 10.96 -4.07 12.09
CA HIS A 62 11.85 -3.13 12.75
C HIS A 62 12.79 -3.82 13.76
N SER A 63 12.27 -4.71 14.63
CA SER A 63 13.08 -5.45 15.61
C SER A 63 14.17 -6.31 14.97
N ARG A 64 13.95 -6.75 13.73
CA ARG A 64 14.91 -7.53 12.92
C ARG A 64 15.78 -6.66 12.01
N LYS A 65 15.61 -5.33 12.05
CA LYS A 65 16.29 -4.38 11.16
C LYS A 65 16.07 -4.69 9.68
N ILE A 66 14.90 -5.22 9.33
CA ILE A 66 14.51 -5.50 7.95
C ILE A 66 13.90 -4.22 7.38
N PRO A 67 14.45 -3.66 6.29
CA PRO A 67 13.87 -2.51 5.63
C PRO A 67 12.51 -2.87 5.02
N PHE A 68 11.60 -1.91 4.98
CA PHE A 68 10.29 -2.10 4.35
C PHE A 68 9.88 -0.87 3.55
N VAL A 69 9.02 -1.08 2.57
CA VAL A 69 8.47 -0.05 1.70
C VAL A 69 6.95 -0.14 1.75
N PRO A 70 6.25 0.88 2.28
CA PRO A 70 4.80 0.94 2.16
C PRO A 70 4.44 1.20 0.69
N ARG A 71 3.45 0.48 0.17
CA ARG A 71 3.04 0.56 -1.22
C ARG A 71 1.52 0.65 -1.34
N GLY A 72 1.04 1.56 -2.18
CA GLY A 72 -0.31 1.55 -2.73
C GLY A 72 -0.31 0.85 -4.09
N ALA A 73 -0.95 1.42 -5.10
CA ALA A 73 -1.03 0.80 -6.42
C ALA A 73 0.30 0.77 -7.21
N GLY A 74 1.34 1.44 -6.74
CA GLY A 74 2.65 1.47 -7.41
C GLY A 74 2.66 2.25 -8.73
N THR A 75 1.70 3.13 -8.96
CA THR A 75 1.58 3.95 -10.18
C THR A 75 2.52 5.15 -10.24
N GLY A 76 3.21 5.46 -9.15
CA GLY A 76 4.17 6.56 -9.07
C GLY A 76 5.36 6.40 -10.03
N LEU A 77 6.01 7.52 -10.35
CA LEU A 77 7.14 7.56 -11.30
C LEU A 77 8.45 8.01 -10.64
N SER A 78 8.47 8.19 -9.32
CA SER A 78 9.58 8.80 -8.58
C SER A 78 10.38 7.80 -7.73
N GLY A 79 10.16 6.51 -7.92
CA GLY A 79 10.88 5.45 -7.20
C GLY A 79 10.37 5.17 -5.78
N GLY A 80 9.36 5.90 -5.28
CA GLY A 80 8.86 5.73 -3.91
C GLY A 80 8.26 4.36 -3.59
N ALA A 81 7.77 3.65 -4.61
CA ALA A 81 7.23 2.29 -4.48
C ALA A 81 8.22 1.19 -4.89
N VAL A 82 9.43 1.57 -5.35
CA VAL A 82 10.47 0.60 -5.71
C VAL A 82 11.07 0.02 -4.43
N PRO A 83 11.06 -1.30 -4.25
CA PRO A 83 11.69 -1.91 -3.08
C PRO A 83 13.21 -1.72 -3.13
N ARG A 84 13.84 -1.78 -1.96
CA ARG A 84 15.29 -1.97 -1.85
C ARG A 84 15.59 -3.46 -1.80
N GLU A 85 16.82 -3.83 -2.17
CA GLU A 85 17.28 -5.19 -1.94
C GLU A 85 17.07 -5.59 -0.48
N GLN A 86 16.58 -6.80 -0.27
CA GLN A 86 16.29 -7.34 1.06
C GLN A 86 15.22 -6.57 1.85
N SER A 87 14.33 -5.84 1.19
CA SER A 87 13.17 -5.19 1.83
C SER A 87 11.90 -6.01 1.70
N VAL A 88 10.95 -5.74 2.61
CA VAL A 88 9.58 -6.26 2.53
C VAL A 88 8.65 -5.14 2.06
N ILE A 89 7.75 -5.43 1.15
CA ILE A 89 6.69 -4.50 0.78
C ILE A 89 5.52 -4.69 1.74
N ILE A 90 5.02 -3.59 2.28
CA ILE A 90 3.77 -3.53 3.03
C ILE A 90 2.72 -2.93 2.12
N GLU A 91 1.87 -3.79 1.56
CA GLU A 91 0.85 -3.40 0.60
C GLU A 91 -0.41 -2.89 1.32
N MET A 92 -0.87 -1.69 0.96
CA MET A 92 -1.97 -1.01 1.64
C MET A 92 -3.34 -1.27 1.00
N ALA A 93 -3.44 -2.16 0.03
CA ALA A 93 -4.65 -2.39 -0.77
C ALA A 93 -5.89 -2.84 0.04
N ARG A 94 -5.70 -3.39 1.25
CA ARG A 94 -6.81 -3.79 2.12
C ARG A 94 -7.43 -2.64 2.91
N PHE A 95 -6.77 -1.47 3.00
CA PHE A 95 -7.28 -0.28 3.67
C PHE A 95 -8.13 0.57 2.71
N LYS A 96 -9.22 0.01 2.20
CA LYS A 96 -10.06 0.61 1.15
C LYS A 96 -11.42 1.12 1.65
N GLU A 97 -11.56 1.36 2.93
CA GLU A 97 -12.81 1.83 3.53
C GLU A 97 -12.92 3.36 3.44
N ILE A 98 -14.13 3.83 3.17
CA ILE A 98 -14.53 5.24 3.32
C ILE A 98 -15.29 5.30 4.64
N HIS A 99 -14.74 6.03 5.63
CA HIS A 99 -15.24 6.00 7.01
C HIS A 99 -16.30 7.05 7.26
N ASP A 100 -16.02 8.31 6.92
CA ASP A 100 -16.90 9.43 7.29
C ASP A 100 -16.85 10.54 6.23
N ILE A 101 -17.97 11.23 6.06
CA ILE A 101 -18.12 12.41 5.19
C ILE A 101 -18.73 13.54 6.01
N ASP A 102 -17.94 14.57 6.23
CA ASP A 102 -18.40 15.81 6.86
C ASP A 102 -18.75 16.83 5.76
N TRP A 103 -20.04 16.91 5.44
CA TRP A 103 -20.53 17.80 4.41
C TRP A 103 -20.38 19.28 4.78
N LEU A 104 -20.43 19.63 6.06
CA LEU A 104 -20.28 21.01 6.53
C LEU A 104 -18.86 21.51 6.30
N ASN A 105 -17.89 20.71 6.69
CA ASN A 105 -16.46 21.04 6.53
C ASN A 105 -15.88 20.60 5.17
N ARG A 106 -16.66 19.91 4.34
CA ARG A 106 -16.27 19.39 3.03
C ARG A 106 -15.05 18.48 3.13
N THR A 107 -15.03 17.60 4.11
CA THR A 107 -13.95 16.64 4.31
C THR A 107 -14.47 15.21 4.25
N ILE A 108 -13.59 14.30 3.85
CA ILE A 108 -13.86 12.86 3.79
C ILE A 108 -12.69 12.09 4.42
N THR A 109 -13.02 11.17 5.33
CA THR A 109 -12.03 10.30 5.97
C THR A 109 -12.00 8.95 5.26
N VAL A 110 -10.84 8.57 4.74
CA VAL A 110 -10.68 7.35 3.95
C VAL A 110 -9.42 6.58 4.35
N GLY A 111 -9.43 5.28 4.12
CA GLY A 111 -8.24 4.44 4.25
C GLY A 111 -7.23 4.74 3.12
N PRO A 112 -5.92 4.56 3.37
CA PRO A 112 -4.86 4.90 2.39
C PRO A 112 -4.89 4.05 1.11
N GLY A 113 -5.54 2.89 1.11
CA GLY A 113 -5.73 2.02 -0.04
C GLY A 113 -6.95 2.35 -0.90
N VAL A 114 -7.73 3.38 -0.57
CA VAL A 114 -8.87 3.81 -1.38
C VAL A 114 -8.35 4.37 -2.71
N ILE A 115 -8.92 3.90 -3.83
CA ILE A 115 -8.61 4.41 -5.17
C ILE A 115 -9.14 5.84 -5.29
N ASN A 116 -8.31 6.75 -5.79
CA ASN A 116 -8.62 8.18 -5.91
C ASN A 116 -10.01 8.43 -6.53
N LEU A 117 -10.30 7.83 -7.69
CA LEU A 117 -11.58 8.00 -8.37
C LEU A 117 -12.79 7.61 -7.50
N ARG A 118 -12.64 6.60 -6.62
CA ARG A 118 -13.74 6.15 -5.75
C ARG A 118 -14.19 7.22 -4.76
N ILE A 119 -13.32 8.15 -4.40
CA ILE A 119 -13.68 9.30 -3.56
C ILE A 119 -14.64 10.22 -4.32
N SER A 120 -14.30 10.59 -5.56
CA SER A 120 -15.17 11.41 -6.41
C SER A 120 -16.51 10.72 -6.70
N GLU A 121 -16.48 9.43 -7.08
CA GLU A 121 -17.71 8.64 -7.30
C GLU A 121 -18.62 8.62 -6.06
N LYS A 122 -18.04 8.59 -4.86
CA LYS A 122 -18.79 8.56 -3.60
C LYS A 122 -19.52 9.87 -3.31
N VAL A 123 -18.91 11.02 -3.64
CA VAL A 123 -19.45 12.35 -3.29
C VAL A 123 -20.17 13.04 -4.47
N GLN A 124 -20.07 12.52 -5.69
CA GLN A 124 -20.69 13.06 -6.89
C GLN A 124 -22.22 13.17 -6.81
N PRO A 125 -22.97 12.20 -6.25
CA PRO A 125 -24.43 12.32 -6.13
C PRO A 125 -24.88 13.55 -5.33
N ASP A 126 -24.03 14.04 -4.42
CA ASP A 126 -24.28 15.20 -3.57
C ASP A 126 -23.69 16.51 -4.16
N GLY A 127 -23.25 16.47 -5.43
CA GLY A 127 -22.74 17.64 -6.16
C GLY A 127 -21.28 18.01 -5.82
N TYR A 128 -20.51 17.10 -5.23
CA TYR A 128 -19.12 17.33 -4.89
C TYR A 128 -18.18 16.55 -5.82
N HIS A 129 -16.94 16.98 -5.86
CA HIS A 129 -15.85 16.32 -6.59
C HIS A 129 -14.56 16.40 -5.76
N TYR A 130 -13.79 15.32 -5.73
CA TYR A 130 -12.48 15.29 -5.08
C TYR A 130 -11.39 15.74 -6.07
N VAL A 131 -10.68 16.77 -5.70
CA VAL A 131 -9.51 17.32 -6.41
C VAL A 131 -8.30 17.17 -5.49
N PRO A 132 -7.15 16.71 -5.99
CA PRO A 132 -6.68 16.51 -7.38
C PRO A 132 -7.08 15.17 -8.01
N ASP A 133 -7.09 15.14 -9.35
CA ASP A 133 -7.42 13.97 -10.17
C ASP A 133 -6.25 13.62 -11.11
N PRO A 134 -5.22 12.93 -10.65
CA PRO A 134 -4.08 12.56 -11.49
C PRO A 134 -4.52 11.64 -12.65
N SER A 135 -3.74 11.59 -13.73
CA SER A 135 -4.01 10.71 -14.89
C SER A 135 -4.20 9.24 -14.51
N SER A 136 -3.60 8.82 -13.40
CA SER A 136 -3.73 7.48 -12.82
C SER A 136 -4.90 7.32 -11.84
N GLN A 137 -5.84 8.28 -11.73
CA GLN A 137 -6.92 8.30 -10.72
C GLN A 137 -7.75 7.01 -10.64
N LYS A 138 -7.85 6.26 -11.74
CA LYS A 138 -8.56 4.97 -11.79
C LYS A 138 -7.81 3.82 -11.10
N ALA A 139 -6.53 4.01 -10.80
CA ALA A 139 -5.66 2.98 -10.24
C ALA A 139 -4.92 3.45 -8.99
N CYS A 140 -4.44 4.71 -8.94
CA CYS A 140 -3.68 5.21 -7.79
C CYS A 140 -4.53 5.25 -6.52
N THR A 141 -3.87 5.11 -5.38
CA THR A 141 -4.51 5.15 -4.06
C THR A 141 -4.23 6.48 -3.39
N ILE A 142 -5.18 6.92 -2.54
CA ILE A 142 -5.07 8.21 -1.84
C ILE A 142 -3.80 8.30 -0.97
N GLY A 143 -3.41 7.21 -0.31
CA GLY A 143 -2.17 7.17 0.47
C GLY A 143 -0.93 7.39 -0.39
N GLY A 144 -0.92 6.85 -1.62
CA GLY A 144 0.14 7.10 -2.60
C GLY A 144 0.16 8.55 -3.08
N ASN A 145 -1.01 9.13 -3.35
CA ASN A 145 -1.12 10.53 -3.77
C ASN A 145 -0.58 11.48 -2.69
N VAL A 146 -0.95 11.28 -1.44
CA VAL A 146 -0.44 12.08 -0.30
C VAL A 146 1.08 11.91 -0.16
N ALA A 147 1.58 10.67 -0.23
CA ALA A 147 3.02 10.39 -0.10
C ALA A 147 3.85 10.99 -1.24
N ALA A 148 3.31 11.08 -2.44
CA ALA A 148 3.96 11.65 -3.61
C ALA A 148 3.69 13.16 -3.79
N ASN A 149 2.85 13.75 -2.96
CA ASN A 149 2.38 15.15 -3.07
C ASN A 149 1.79 15.45 -4.47
N SER A 150 0.96 14.54 -4.97
CA SER A 150 0.36 14.60 -6.30
C SER A 150 -1.12 14.93 -6.26
#